data_654c2931477e90746bda7205d2c526d1
#
_entry.id   654c2931477e90746bda7205d2c526d1
#
_cell.length_a   1.000
_cell.length_b   1.000
_cell.length_c   1.000
_cell.angle_alpha   90.00
_cell.angle_beta   90.00
_cell.angle_gamma   90.00
#
_symmetry.space_group_name_H-M   'P 1'
#
loop_
_entity.id
_entity.type
_entity.pdbx_description
1 polymer ?
#
loop_
_entity_poly.entity_id
_entity_poly.type
_entity_poly.pdbx_seq_one_letter_code
_entity_poly.pdbx_strand_id
1 'polypeptide(L)'
;MVVVTGASSGIGEAAALAFARRGASVVAAARRKERLDHLVRRIETAGGRALAATCDVTEPPQLETLRAVTEEAFGPTDVLVNSAGMRGGGDFTSLPYDAIERHVRVNVLGVLYGTRAFLPGMLARGRGHVVNVGSLAGRFATPGNAIYGATKHAVVAFSEAMHYETEGRDVLVTAVNPGFVDTEGFPQGDLPGWAVLRMDTVTDALVKVVRDRIAPEYSIPRWLAPFQLFRVATPPLYRWGVRRARRMRRARELDREPRGTGR
;
A
#
# COMPACT_ATOMS: atom_id res chain seq x y z
N MET A 1 -0.98 -0.48 19.94
CA MET A 1 -1.90 -1.39 19.25
C MET A 1 -1.96 -1.06 17.77
N VAL A 2 -1.77 -2.05 16.88
CA VAL A 2 -1.65 -1.85 15.42
C VAL A 2 -2.63 -2.78 14.70
N VAL A 3 -3.44 -2.23 13.79
CA VAL A 3 -4.26 -2.99 12.83
C VAL A 3 -3.59 -2.94 11.47
N VAL A 4 -3.46 -4.09 10.80
CA VAL A 4 -2.89 -4.17 9.44
C VAL A 4 -3.88 -4.88 8.52
N THR A 5 -4.42 -4.16 7.54
CA THR A 5 -5.24 -4.77 6.48
C THR A 5 -4.35 -5.33 5.36
N GLY A 6 -4.82 -6.36 4.66
CA GLY A 6 -4.02 -7.04 3.64
C GLY A 6 -2.87 -7.86 4.22
N ALA A 7 -2.95 -8.25 5.50
CA ALA A 7 -1.86 -8.91 6.23
C ALA A 7 -1.59 -10.36 5.82
N SER A 8 -2.33 -10.93 4.88
CA SER A 8 -2.14 -12.33 4.46
C SER A 8 -0.98 -12.56 3.48
N SER A 9 -0.29 -11.52 3.03
CA SER A 9 0.90 -11.61 2.16
C SER A 9 1.62 -10.27 1.99
N GLY A 10 2.82 -10.31 1.43
CA GLY A 10 3.57 -9.14 0.95
C GLY A 10 3.84 -8.09 2.02
N ILE A 11 3.62 -6.81 1.67
CA ILE A 11 3.91 -5.67 2.57
C ILE A 11 3.10 -5.75 3.87
N GLY A 12 1.82 -6.16 3.79
CA GLY A 12 0.96 -6.26 4.98
C GLY A 12 1.45 -7.32 5.97
N GLU A 13 1.79 -8.53 5.51
CA GLU A 13 2.37 -9.59 6.34
C GLU A 13 3.68 -9.14 6.99
N ALA A 14 4.57 -8.59 6.17
CA ALA A 14 5.87 -8.11 6.63
C ALA A 14 5.74 -6.96 7.64
N ALA A 15 4.79 -6.04 7.43
CA ALA A 15 4.47 -4.97 8.36
C ALA A 15 3.97 -5.50 9.71
N ALA A 16 3.02 -6.46 9.70
CA ALA A 16 2.51 -7.08 10.90
C ALA A 16 3.65 -7.69 11.75
N LEU A 17 4.55 -8.44 11.11
CA LEU A 17 5.75 -9.00 11.77
C LEU A 17 6.68 -7.89 12.29
N ALA A 18 6.89 -6.82 11.53
CA ALA A 18 7.81 -5.75 11.91
C ALA A 18 7.30 -4.97 13.12
N PHE A 19 5.99 -4.71 13.21
CA PHE A 19 5.37 -4.08 14.37
C PHE A 19 5.35 -5.00 15.59
N ALA A 20 5.04 -6.30 15.42
CA ALA A 20 5.05 -7.28 16.50
C ALA A 20 6.44 -7.43 17.13
N ARG A 21 7.51 -7.52 16.32
CA ARG A 21 8.91 -7.55 16.82
C ARG A 21 9.30 -6.32 17.64
N ARG A 22 8.56 -5.22 17.52
CA ARG A 22 8.76 -3.98 18.30
C ARG A 22 7.80 -3.86 19.49
N GLY A 23 7.17 -4.98 19.88
CA GLY A 23 6.31 -5.07 21.05
C GLY A 23 4.87 -4.59 20.84
N ALA A 24 4.45 -4.30 19.62
CA ALA A 24 3.05 -3.95 19.35
C ALA A 24 2.16 -5.19 19.45
N SER A 25 0.95 -5.05 20.03
CA SER A 25 -0.13 -5.99 19.78
C SER A 25 -0.67 -5.74 18.39
N VAL A 26 -0.81 -6.79 17.56
CA VAL A 26 -1.16 -6.67 16.15
C VAL A 26 -2.47 -7.39 15.84
N VAL A 27 -3.41 -6.73 15.18
CA VAL A 27 -4.54 -7.39 14.52
C VAL A 27 -4.24 -7.48 13.03
N ALA A 28 -4.07 -8.71 12.55
CA ALA A 28 -3.82 -9.02 11.15
C ALA A 28 -5.15 -9.30 10.45
N ALA A 29 -5.52 -8.43 9.49
CA ALA A 29 -6.80 -8.50 8.80
C ALA A 29 -6.63 -8.80 7.30
N ALA A 30 -7.34 -9.79 6.78
CA ALA A 30 -7.44 -10.12 5.35
C ALA A 30 -8.54 -11.16 5.11
N ARG A 31 -8.77 -11.53 3.85
CA ARG A 31 -9.78 -12.55 3.48
C ARG A 31 -9.31 -13.99 3.69
N ARG A 32 -7.99 -14.25 3.62
CA ARG A 32 -7.41 -15.62 3.67
C ARG A 32 -7.09 -16.00 5.12
N LYS A 33 -8.06 -16.63 5.79
CA LYS A 33 -7.98 -16.98 7.22
C LYS A 33 -6.75 -17.84 7.54
N GLU A 34 -6.50 -18.89 6.77
CA GLU A 34 -5.41 -19.85 7.02
C GLU A 34 -4.04 -19.15 7.04
N ARG A 35 -3.85 -18.15 6.17
CA ARG A 35 -2.61 -17.36 6.12
C ARG A 35 -2.48 -16.43 7.31
N LEU A 36 -3.61 -15.86 7.76
CA LEU A 36 -3.63 -15.04 8.98
C LEU A 36 -3.31 -15.88 10.21
N ASP A 37 -3.89 -17.06 10.34
CA ASP A 37 -3.63 -17.98 11.45
C ASP A 37 -2.15 -18.40 11.47
N HIS A 38 -1.55 -18.65 10.30
CA HIS A 38 -0.11 -18.92 10.19
C HIS A 38 0.74 -17.71 10.62
N LEU A 39 0.38 -16.52 10.20
CA LEU A 39 1.06 -15.27 10.58
C LEU A 39 0.98 -15.04 12.10
N VAL A 40 -0.21 -15.21 12.69
CA VAL A 40 -0.43 -15.08 14.14
C VAL A 40 0.46 -16.06 14.90
N ARG A 41 0.46 -17.33 14.54
CA ARG A 41 1.35 -18.35 15.17
C ARG A 41 2.83 -17.93 15.09
N ARG A 42 3.29 -17.40 13.96
CA ARG A 42 4.68 -16.89 13.82
C ARG A 42 4.99 -15.76 14.78
N ILE A 43 4.03 -14.84 14.96
CA ILE A 43 4.18 -13.72 15.90
C ILE A 43 4.21 -14.23 17.35
N GLU A 44 3.31 -15.12 17.72
CA GLU A 44 3.20 -15.68 19.08
C GLU A 44 4.42 -16.54 19.43
N THR A 45 4.90 -17.38 18.52
CA THR A 45 6.14 -18.15 18.71
C THR A 45 7.37 -17.26 18.95
N ALA A 46 7.36 -16.05 18.38
CA ALA A 46 8.39 -15.05 18.61
C ALA A 46 8.16 -14.20 19.91
N GLY A 47 7.16 -14.56 20.72
CA GLY A 47 6.82 -13.87 21.98
C GLY A 47 5.97 -12.61 21.80
N GLY A 48 5.46 -12.34 20.60
CA GLY A 48 4.55 -11.22 20.33
C GLY A 48 3.09 -11.57 20.63
N ARG A 49 2.20 -10.57 20.47
CA ARG A 49 0.75 -10.73 20.61
C ARG A 49 0.07 -10.38 19.29
N ALA A 50 -0.76 -11.28 18.77
CA ALA A 50 -1.50 -11.04 17.55
C ALA A 50 -2.89 -11.68 17.56
N LEU A 51 -3.78 -11.15 16.71
CA LEU A 51 -5.11 -11.68 16.46
C LEU A 51 -5.34 -11.74 14.94
N ALA A 52 -5.89 -12.85 14.46
CA ALA A 52 -6.35 -13.00 13.09
C ALA A 52 -7.80 -12.55 12.95
N ALA A 53 -8.09 -11.64 12.03
CA ALA A 53 -9.44 -11.18 11.74
C ALA A 53 -9.74 -11.31 10.23
N THR A 54 -10.71 -12.15 9.89
CA THR A 54 -11.18 -12.24 8.49
C THR A 54 -11.96 -10.97 8.15
N CYS A 55 -11.48 -10.25 7.10
CA CYS A 55 -12.10 -9.01 6.67
C CYS A 55 -11.85 -8.78 5.18
N ASP A 56 -12.93 -8.48 4.45
CA ASP A 56 -12.85 -7.87 3.12
C ASP A 56 -12.99 -6.36 3.27
N VAL A 57 -11.95 -5.62 2.88
CA VAL A 57 -11.91 -4.16 3.00
C VAL A 57 -12.92 -3.45 2.09
N THR A 58 -13.51 -4.14 1.13
CA THR A 58 -14.54 -3.60 0.25
C THR A 58 -15.94 -3.60 0.88
N GLU A 59 -16.07 -4.20 2.07
CA GLU A 59 -17.33 -4.37 2.80
C GLU A 59 -17.33 -3.56 4.10
N PRO A 60 -17.94 -2.35 4.14
CA PRO A 60 -17.93 -1.48 5.31
C PRO A 60 -18.37 -2.16 6.63
N PRO A 61 -19.41 -3.02 6.67
CA PRO A 61 -19.78 -3.70 7.91
C PRO A 61 -18.67 -4.59 8.48
N GLN A 62 -17.83 -5.22 7.62
CA GLN A 62 -16.72 -6.04 8.08
C GLN A 62 -15.60 -5.20 8.71
N LEU A 63 -15.41 -3.96 8.26
CA LEU A 63 -14.46 -3.03 8.87
C LEU A 63 -14.93 -2.52 10.23
N GLU A 64 -16.22 -2.27 10.40
CA GLU A 64 -16.79 -1.95 11.73
C GLU A 64 -16.66 -3.13 12.69
N THR A 65 -16.93 -4.36 12.22
CA THR A 65 -16.69 -5.59 13.00
C THR A 65 -15.21 -5.74 13.35
N LEU A 66 -14.30 -5.51 12.38
CA LEU A 66 -12.86 -5.52 12.62
C LEU A 66 -12.46 -4.55 13.72
N ARG A 67 -13.00 -3.33 13.71
CA ARG A 67 -12.74 -2.33 14.75
C ARG A 67 -13.23 -2.83 16.11
N ALA A 68 -14.46 -3.32 16.20
CA ALA A 68 -15.04 -3.80 17.45
C ALA A 68 -14.25 -4.96 18.07
N VAL A 69 -13.92 -5.98 17.28
CA VAL A 69 -13.09 -7.13 17.69
C VAL A 69 -11.69 -6.69 18.12
N THR A 70 -11.14 -5.71 17.44
CA THR A 70 -9.83 -5.12 17.77
C THR A 70 -9.86 -4.46 19.15
N GLU A 71 -10.85 -3.60 19.38
CA GLU A 71 -11.02 -2.84 20.63
C GLU A 71 -11.31 -3.76 21.82
N GLU A 72 -12.05 -4.83 21.61
CA GLU A 72 -12.31 -5.86 22.62
C GLU A 72 -11.04 -6.62 23.00
N ALA A 73 -10.24 -7.05 22.01
CA ALA A 73 -9.07 -7.90 22.24
C ALA A 73 -7.87 -7.14 22.85
N PHE A 74 -7.60 -5.93 22.38
CA PHE A 74 -6.36 -5.21 22.69
C PHE A 74 -6.56 -3.74 23.05
N GLY A 75 -7.80 -3.28 23.14
CA GLY A 75 -8.12 -1.88 23.39
C GLY A 75 -8.03 -1.02 22.13
N PRO A 76 -8.06 0.31 22.31
CA PRO A 76 -8.17 1.25 21.20
C PRO A 76 -6.99 1.18 20.23
N THR A 77 -7.28 1.31 18.93
CA THR A 77 -6.28 1.29 17.86
C THR A 77 -5.43 2.56 17.85
N ASP A 78 -4.12 2.42 18.01
CA ASP A 78 -3.18 3.55 17.89
C ASP A 78 -2.71 3.74 16.43
N VAL A 79 -2.56 2.64 15.69
CA VAL A 79 -2.09 2.67 14.30
C VAL A 79 -2.97 1.79 13.41
N LEU A 80 -3.45 2.36 12.32
CA LEU A 80 -4.07 1.62 11.22
C LEU A 80 -3.13 1.62 10.03
N VAL A 81 -2.74 0.44 9.53
CA VAL A 81 -2.00 0.28 8.28
C VAL A 81 -2.94 -0.26 7.21
N ASN A 82 -3.41 0.59 6.31
CA ASN A 82 -4.18 0.21 5.13
C ASN A 82 -3.21 -0.31 4.06
N SER A 83 -2.97 -1.63 4.04
CA SER A 83 -2.06 -2.29 3.10
C SER A 83 -2.77 -3.23 2.12
N ALA A 84 -4.07 -3.46 2.29
CA ALA A 84 -4.85 -4.21 1.31
C ALA A 84 -4.80 -3.52 -0.05
N GLY A 85 -4.49 -4.29 -1.09
CA GLY A 85 -4.38 -3.75 -2.43
C GLY A 85 -4.17 -4.83 -3.47
N MET A 86 -4.47 -4.51 -4.71
CA MET A 86 -4.23 -5.36 -5.86
C MET A 86 -3.48 -4.60 -6.93
N ARG A 87 -2.64 -5.31 -7.67
CA ARG A 87 -1.98 -4.79 -8.86
C ARG A 87 -2.95 -4.81 -10.05
N GLY A 88 -2.84 -3.81 -10.89
CA GLY A 88 -3.42 -3.82 -12.22
C GLY A 88 -2.37 -3.43 -13.22
N GLY A 89 -2.39 -4.03 -14.37
CA GLY A 89 -1.48 -3.71 -15.46
C GLY A 89 -1.98 -4.32 -16.77
N GLY A 90 -1.37 -3.88 -17.86
CA GLY A 90 -1.74 -4.28 -19.20
C GLY A 90 -2.29 -3.11 -20.02
N ASP A 91 -2.77 -3.44 -21.20
CA ASP A 91 -3.43 -2.46 -22.07
C ASP A 91 -4.80 -2.12 -21.45
N PHE A 92 -5.01 -0.83 -21.17
CA PHE A 92 -6.26 -0.36 -20.57
C PHE A 92 -7.49 -0.68 -21.44
N THR A 93 -7.34 -0.65 -22.76
CA THR A 93 -8.43 -0.88 -23.70
C THR A 93 -8.92 -2.33 -23.69
N SER A 94 -8.12 -3.27 -23.21
CA SER A 94 -8.46 -4.68 -23.07
C SER A 94 -8.92 -5.09 -21.67
N LEU A 95 -8.90 -4.16 -20.70
CA LEU A 95 -9.33 -4.49 -19.32
C LEU A 95 -10.85 -4.65 -19.25
N PRO A 96 -11.36 -5.74 -18.68
CA PRO A 96 -12.78 -5.89 -18.39
C PRO A 96 -13.26 -4.82 -17.39
N TYR A 97 -14.50 -4.35 -17.53
CA TYR A 97 -15.08 -3.32 -16.65
C TYR A 97 -15.08 -3.76 -15.17
N ASP A 98 -15.36 -5.02 -14.88
CA ASP A 98 -15.34 -5.59 -13.53
C ASP A 98 -13.93 -5.58 -12.93
N ALA A 99 -12.88 -5.74 -13.74
CA ALA A 99 -11.51 -5.60 -13.27
C ALA A 99 -11.18 -4.15 -12.90
N ILE A 100 -11.67 -3.17 -13.68
CA ILE A 100 -11.53 -1.74 -13.37
C ILE A 100 -12.23 -1.43 -12.05
N GLU A 101 -13.47 -1.88 -11.88
CA GLU A 101 -14.25 -1.69 -10.67
C GLU A 101 -13.56 -2.31 -9.45
N ARG A 102 -13.10 -3.57 -9.55
CA ARG A 102 -12.38 -4.23 -8.46
C ARG A 102 -11.13 -3.46 -8.02
N HIS A 103 -10.38 -2.88 -8.96
CA HIS A 103 -9.21 -2.05 -8.60
C HIS A 103 -9.61 -0.84 -7.77
N VAL A 104 -10.68 -0.16 -8.15
CA VAL A 104 -11.18 1.00 -7.40
C VAL A 104 -11.71 0.57 -6.04
N ARG A 105 -12.52 -0.49 -5.99
CA ARG A 105 -13.09 -1.00 -4.72
C ARG A 105 -12.00 -1.38 -3.72
N VAL A 106 -11.01 -2.16 -4.14
CA VAL A 106 -9.96 -2.63 -3.21
C VAL A 106 -8.97 -1.51 -2.88
N ASN A 107 -8.39 -0.86 -3.91
CA ASN A 107 -7.26 0.06 -3.70
C ASN A 107 -7.68 1.44 -3.20
N VAL A 108 -8.90 1.88 -3.49
CA VAL A 108 -9.40 3.20 -3.09
C VAL A 108 -10.43 3.05 -1.98
N LEU A 109 -11.59 2.45 -2.27
CA LEU A 109 -12.68 2.37 -1.29
C LEU A 109 -12.25 1.61 -0.03
N GLY A 110 -11.46 0.53 -0.15
CA GLY A 110 -10.91 -0.19 0.99
C GLY A 110 -10.09 0.70 1.93
N VAL A 111 -9.28 1.62 1.39
CA VAL A 111 -8.52 2.59 2.18
C VAL A 111 -9.44 3.63 2.82
N LEU A 112 -10.40 4.17 2.07
CA LEU A 112 -11.36 5.15 2.57
C LEU A 112 -12.23 4.56 3.69
N TYR A 113 -12.76 3.36 3.49
CA TYR A 113 -13.60 2.67 4.47
C TYR A 113 -12.82 2.30 5.73
N GLY A 114 -11.59 1.75 5.57
CA GLY A 114 -10.71 1.48 6.71
C GLY A 114 -10.42 2.75 7.51
N THR A 115 -10.06 3.84 6.83
CA THR A 115 -9.87 5.13 7.50
C THR A 115 -11.15 5.60 8.20
N ARG A 116 -12.30 5.51 7.53
CA ARG A 116 -13.60 5.92 8.11
C ARG A 116 -14.00 5.12 9.35
N ALA A 117 -13.67 3.83 9.38
CA ALA A 117 -14.00 2.97 10.52
C ALA A 117 -13.17 3.28 11.78
N PHE A 118 -11.89 3.58 11.61
CA PHE A 118 -10.94 3.72 12.74
C PHE A 118 -10.65 5.17 13.15
N LEU A 119 -10.65 6.10 12.20
CA LEU A 119 -10.27 7.50 12.45
C LEU A 119 -11.13 8.21 13.50
N PRO A 120 -12.47 8.04 13.57
CA PRO A 120 -13.28 8.71 14.58
C PRO A 120 -12.85 8.39 16.01
N GLY A 121 -12.53 7.11 16.30
CA GLY A 121 -12.03 6.70 17.61
C GLY A 121 -10.65 7.31 17.94
N MET A 122 -9.78 7.47 16.94
CA MET A 122 -8.48 8.16 17.10
C MET A 122 -8.69 9.66 17.40
N LEU A 123 -9.58 10.31 16.67
CA LEU A 123 -9.90 11.74 16.86
C LEU A 123 -10.53 12.01 18.23
N ALA A 124 -11.42 11.13 18.69
CA ALA A 124 -12.06 11.25 20.01
C ALA A 124 -11.04 11.17 21.17
N ARG A 125 -9.95 10.42 20.97
CA ARG A 125 -8.86 10.28 21.97
C ARG A 125 -7.74 11.32 21.78
N GLY A 126 -7.75 12.08 20.70
CA GLY A 126 -6.65 12.98 20.35
C GLY A 126 -5.34 12.24 20.10
N ARG A 127 -5.36 10.98 19.66
CA ARG A 127 -4.16 10.18 19.42
C ARG A 127 -4.42 9.09 18.38
N GLY A 128 -3.56 9.04 17.35
CA GLY A 128 -3.61 7.98 16.35
C GLY A 128 -2.75 8.24 15.12
N HIS A 129 -2.53 7.20 14.33
CA HIS A 129 -1.83 7.31 13.06
C HIS A 129 -2.44 6.36 12.02
N VAL A 130 -3.00 6.90 10.95
CA VAL A 130 -3.42 6.13 9.79
C VAL A 130 -2.31 6.15 8.76
N VAL A 131 -1.80 4.96 8.40
CA VAL A 131 -0.75 4.78 7.40
C VAL A 131 -1.34 4.07 6.19
N ASN A 132 -1.43 4.77 5.08
CA ASN A 132 -1.94 4.25 3.82
C ASN A 132 -0.79 3.80 2.92
N VAL A 133 -0.75 2.54 2.53
CA VAL A 133 0.26 2.02 1.60
C VAL A 133 -0.10 2.47 0.18
N GLY A 134 0.51 3.58 -0.21
CA GLY A 134 0.45 4.13 -1.56
C GLY A 134 1.35 3.38 -2.54
N SER A 135 2.01 4.12 -3.40
CA SER A 135 3.07 3.66 -4.32
C SER A 135 3.70 4.87 -5.00
N LEU A 136 4.93 4.75 -5.49
CA LEU A 136 5.48 5.74 -6.44
C LEU A 136 4.62 5.86 -7.71
N ALA A 137 3.85 4.82 -8.08
CA ALA A 137 2.83 4.92 -9.13
C ALA A 137 1.71 5.92 -8.81
N GLY A 138 1.55 6.32 -7.55
CA GLY A 138 0.67 7.42 -7.12
C GLY A 138 1.28 8.82 -7.32
N ARG A 139 2.54 8.89 -7.73
CA ARG A 139 3.26 10.14 -8.01
C ARG A 139 3.73 10.23 -9.47
N PHE A 140 3.92 9.09 -10.14
CA PHE A 140 4.40 9.01 -11.52
C PHE A 140 3.45 8.19 -12.37
N ALA A 141 2.94 8.78 -13.45
CA ALA A 141 2.14 8.05 -14.44
C ALA A 141 3.06 7.10 -15.23
N THR A 142 2.71 5.82 -15.25
CA THR A 142 3.48 4.78 -15.94
C THR A 142 2.60 4.10 -16.99
N PRO A 143 2.98 4.10 -18.28
CA PRO A 143 2.26 3.36 -19.32
C PRO A 143 2.14 1.86 -18.97
N GLY A 144 0.99 1.26 -19.24
CA GLY A 144 0.69 -0.13 -18.88
C GLY A 144 0.25 -0.34 -17.43
N ASN A 145 0.10 0.73 -16.65
CA ASN A 145 -0.40 0.71 -15.26
C ASN A 145 -1.45 1.80 -15.01
N ALA A 146 -2.27 2.14 -16.01
CA ALA A 146 -3.17 3.27 -15.93
C ALA A 146 -4.13 3.20 -14.74
N ILE A 147 -4.86 2.08 -14.59
CA ILE A 147 -5.82 1.92 -13.49
C ILE A 147 -5.13 1.87 -12.12
N TYR A 148 -4.04 1.11 -11.99
CA TYR A 148 -3.28 1.06 -10.74
C TYR A 148 -2.73 2.43 -10.36
N GLY A 149 -2.11 3.13 -11.31
CA GLY A 149 -1.61 4.49 -11.10
C GLY A 149 -2.71 5.46 -10.67
N ALA A 150 -3.89 5.41 -11.31
CA ALA A 150 -5.04 6.22 -10.92
C ALA A 150 -5.48 5.94 -9.48
N THR A 151 -5.59 4.67 -9.08
CA THR A 151 -5.98 4.30 -7.71
C THR A 151 -4.94 4.76 -6.69
N LYS A 152 -3.64 4.66 -6.99
CA LYS A 152 -2.59 5.08 -6.07
C LYS A 152 -2.43 6.61 -5.99
N HIS A 153 -2.71 7.36 -7.06
CA HIS A 153 -2.86 8.82 -7.00
C HIS A 153 -4.01 9.22 -6.08
N ALA A 154 -5.17 8.52 -6.17
CA ALA A 154 -6.30 8.78 -5.29
C ALA A 154 -5.95 8.55 -3.81
N VAL A 155 -5.25 7.47 -3.47
CA VAL A 155 -4.80 7.18 -2.09
C VAL A 155 -3.85 8.25 -1.57
N VAL A 156 -2.90 8.70 -2.40
CA VAL A 156 -1.96 9.74 -1.98
C VAL A 156 -2.67 11.08 -1.75
N ALA A 157 -3.51 11.50 -2.68
CA ALA A 157 -4.29 12.74 -2.55
C ALA A 157 -5.25 12.71 -1.35
N PHE A 158 -5.94 11.58 -1.13
CA PHE A 158 -6.79 11.36 0.03
C PHE A 158 -5.99 11.46 1.34
N SER A 159 -4.83 10.83 1.42
CA SER A 159 -4.01 10.84 2.64
C SER A 159 -3.52 12.24 2.97
N GLU A 160 -3.11 13.00 1.97
CA GLU A 160 -2.66 14.40 2.12
C GLU A 160 -3.82 15.29 2.60
N ALA A 161 -4.99 15.20 1.97
CA ALA A 161 -6.17 15.96 2.39
C ALA A 161 -6.57 15.62 3.84
N MET A 162 -6.65 14.33 4.17
CA MET A 162 -7.00 13.88 5.51
C MET A 162 -5.99 14.30 6.57
N HIS A 163 -4.69 14.40 6.22
CA HIS A 163 -3.68 14.93 7.13
C HIS A 163 -4.02 16.39 7.52
N TYR A 164 -4.34 17.23 6.56
CA TYR A 164 -4.74 18.62 6.84
C TYR A 164 -6.06 18.72 7.59
N GLU A 165 -7.04 17.85 7.30
CA GLU A 165 -8.31 17.81 8.04
C GLU A 165 -8.14 17.37 9.51
N THR A 166 -7.08 16.63 9.83
CA THR A 166 -6.76 16.18 11.20
C THR A 166 -5.73 17.07 11.90
N GLU A 167 -5.23 18.10 11.24
CA GLU A 167 -4.24 19.02 11.82
C GLU A 167 -4.74 19.63 13.14
N GLY A 168 -3.84 19.72 14.13
CA GLY A 168 -4.18 20.20 15.47
C GLY A 168 -4.88 19.18 16.38
N ARG A 169 -5.16 17.97 15.89
CA ARG A 169 -5.85 16.90 16.65
C ARG A 169 -4.92 15.82 17.21
N ASP A 170 -3.61 15.93 17.05
CA ASP A 170 -2.61 14.91 17.38
C ASP A 170 -2.84 13.53 16.72
N VAL A 171 -3.59 13.52 15.61
CA VAL A 171 -3.85 12.37 14.76
C VAL A 171 -3.23 12.60 13.40
N LEU A 172 -2.46 11.63 12.91
CA LEU A 172 -1.75 11.74 11.63
C LEU A 172 -2.36 10.82 10.59
N VAL A 173 -2.32 11.27 9.34
CA VAL A 173 -2.61 10.44 8.16
C VAL A 173 -1.43 10.55 7.21
N THR A 174 -0.86 9.40 6.79
CA THR A 174 0.37 9.37 6.00
C THR A 174 0.25 8.39 4.83
N ALA A 175 0.58 8.83 3.63
CA ALA A 175 0.82 7.95 2.49
C ALA A 175 2.28 7.48 2.52
N VAL A 176 2.52 6.18 2.62
CA VAL A 176 3.84 5.58 2.39
C VAL A 176 3.88 5.05 0.97
N ASN A 177 4.81 5.55 0.15
CA ASN A 177 4.87 5.29 -1.28
C ASN A 177 6.12 4.47 -1.66
N PRO A 178 6.06 3.13 -1.57
CA PRO A 178 7.16 2.29 -2.04
C PRO A 178 7.32 2.34 -3.57
N GLY A 179 8.57 2.16 -4.01
CA GLY A 179 8.89 1.82 -5.39
C GLY A 179 8.55 0.36 -5.72
N PHE A 180 9.37 -0.25 -6.56
CA PHE A 180 9.20 -1.66 -6.90
C PHE A 180 9.59 -2.54 -5.71
N VAL A 181 8.68 -3.40 -5.28
CA VAL A 181 8.87 -4.38 -4.20
C VAL A 181 8.42 -5.73 -4.73
N ASP A 182 9.28 -6.73 -4.62
CA ASP A 182 8.92 -8.09 -5.03
C ASP A 182 8.04 -8.74 -3.95
N THR A 183 6.83 -9.09 -4.34
CA THR A 183 5.86 -9.75 -3.47
C THR A 183 5.03 -10.74 -4.28
N GLU A 184 4.34 -11.66 -3.62
CA GLU A 184 3.43 -12.62 -4.26
C GLU A 184 2.45 -11.94 -5.23
N GLY A 185 1.85 -10.82 -4.84
CA GLY A 185 0.90 -10.06 -5.66
C GLY A 185 1.56 -9.11 -6.68
N PHE A 186 2.90 -8.93 -6.61
CA PHE A 186 3.66 -7.97 -7.41
C PHE A 186 5.04 -8.53 -7.80
N PRO A 187 5.11 -9.65 -8.55
CA PRO A 187 6.39 -10.19 -8.98
C PRO A 187 7.14 -9.21 -9.88
N GLN A 188 8.44 -9.04 -9.64
CA GLN A 188 9.32 -8.06 -10.29
C GLN A 188 10.40 -8.71 -11.17
N GLY A 189 10.19 -9.94 -11.62
CA GLY A 189 11.19 -10.78 -12.28
C GLY A 189 11.95 -10.16 -13.47
N ASP A 190 11.41 -9.12 -14.11
CA ASP A 190 12.04 -8.46 -15.27
C ASP A 190 12.84 -7.20 -14.90
N LEU A 191 12.83 -6.79 -13.63
CA LEU A 191 13.54 -5.61 -13.20
C LEU A 191 14.95 -5.94 -12.70
N PRO A 192 15.95 -5.08 -12.98
CA PRO A 192 17.27 -5.27 -12.39
C PRO A 192 17.19 -5.16 -10.87
N GLY A 193 17.92 -6.03 -10.14
CA GLY A 193 17.85 -6.13 -8.69
C GLY A 193 18.06 -4.82 -7.92
N TRP A 194 18.86 -3.89 -8.47
CA TRP A 194 19.06 -2.56 -7.87
C TRP A 194 17.81 -1.67 -7.90
N ALA A 195 16.84 -1.94 -8.78
CA ALA A 195 15.60 -1.20 -8.88
C ALA A 195 14.50 -1.75 -7.94
N VAL A 196 14.69 -2.98 -7.42
CA VAL A 196 13.75 -3.65 -6.53
C VAL A 196 14.13 -3.39 -5.08
N LEU A 197 13.21 -2.83 -4.32
CA LEU A 197 13.40 -2.58 -2.90
C LEU A 197 13.31 -3.89 -2.11
N ARG A 198 14.19 -4.05 -1.13
CA ARG A 198 14.08 -5.13 -0.14
C ARG A 198 12.86 -4.89 0.74
N MET A 199 12.19 -5.97 1.13
CA MET A 199 11.01 -5.90 2.00
C MET A 199 11.34 -5.20 3.33
N ASP A 200 12.52 -5.47 3.91
CA ASP A 200 12.97 -4.82 5.16
C ASP A 200 13.02 -3.29 5.03
N THR A 201 13.48 -2.77 3.90
CA THR A 201 13.50 -1.32 3.65
C THR A 201 12.11 -0.71 3.72
N VAL A 202 11.10 -1.42 3.22
CA VAL A 202 9.71 -0.95 3.23
C VAL A 202 9.12 -1.03 4.64
N THR A 203 9.33 -2.15 5.34
CA THR A 203 8.80 -2.32 6.70
C THR A 203 9.46 -1.39 7.69
N ASP A 204 10.77 -1.16 7.58
CA ASP A 204 11.48 -0.17 8.40
C ASP A 204 10.98 1.25 8.15
N ALA A 205 10.64 1.57 6.90
CA ALA A 205 10.02 2.86 6.59
C ALA A 205 8.62 3.00 7.21
N LEU A 206 7.78 1.95 7.15
CA LEU A 206 6.47 1.96 7.81
C LEU A 206 6.60 2.19 9.33
N VAL A 207 7.51 1.47 9.97
CA VAL A 207 7.79 1.64 11.41
C VAL A 207 8.36 3.03 11.69
N LYS A 208 9.31 3.50 10.88
CA LYS A 208 9.90 4.83 11.01
C LYS A 208 8.84 5.92 10.92
N VAL A 209 7.93 5.85 9.94
CA VAL A 209 6.83 6.80 9.76
C VAL A 209 5.99 6.91 11.04
N VAL A 210 5.65 5.78 11.65
CA VAL A 210 4.88 5.76 12.89
C VAL A 210 5.69 6.29 14.08
N ARG A 211 6.91 5.82 14.26
CA ARG A 211 7.78 6.18 15.38
C ARG A 211 8.14 7.67 15.38
N ASP A 212 8.53 8.18 14.20
CA ASP A 212 9.03 9.55 14.02
C ASP A 212 7.88 10.52 13.64
N ARG A 213 6.63 10.04 13.62
CA ARG A 213 5.40 10.82 13.34
C ARG A 213 5.49 11.60 12.02
N ILE A 214 5.95 10.94 10.96
CA ILE A 214 6.14 11.56 9.64
C ILE A 214 4.80 11.60 8.87
N ALA A 215 4.41 12.77 8.42
CA ALA A 215 3.23 13.01 7.58
C ALA A 215 3.46 14.25 6.68
N PRO A 216 2.70 14.46 5.64
CA PRO A 216 1.62 13.63 5.09
C PRO A 216 2.11 12.48 4.20
N GLU A 217 3.39 12.44 3.87
CA GLU A 217 3.92 11.50 2.87
C GLU A 217 5.33 11.02 3.20
N TYR A 218 5.61 9.76 2.83
CA TYR A 218 6.95 9.19 2.86
C TYR A 218 7.20 8.30 1.63
N SER A 219 7.99 8.77 0.68
CA SER A 219 8.35 8.03 -0.53
C SER A 219 9.64 7.23 -0.36
N ILE A 220 9.70 6.02 -0.90
CA ILE A 220 10.84 5.10 -0.85
C ILE A 220 11.18 4.63 -2.27
N PRO A 221 12.40 4.85 -2.75
CA PRO A 221 13.52 5.56 -2.11
C PRO A 221 13.32 7.09 -2.12
N ARG A 222 13.81 7.75 -1.09
CA ARG A 222 13.61 9.19 -0.89
C ARG A 222 14.20 10.07 -1.99
N TRP A 223 15.25 9.63 -2.66
CA TRP A 223 15.87 10.39 -3.75
C TRP A 223 14.96 10.57 -4.97
N LEU A 224 13.89 9.78 -5.09
CA LEU A 224 12.88 9.99 -6.14
C LEU A 224 11.89 11.13 -5.83
N ALA A 225 11.78 11.57 -4.59
CA ALA A 225 10.84 12.64 -4.23
C ALA A 225 11.09 13.96 -5.01
N PRO A 226 12.32 14.45 -5.20
CA PRO A 226 12.58 15.64 -6.01
C PRO A 226 12.16 15.52 -7.48
N PHE A 227 12.10 14.30 -8.04
CA PHE A 227 11.65 14.10 -9.43
C PHE A 227 10.18 14.45 -9.66
N GLN A 228 9.38 14.55 -8.59
CA GLN A 228 8.02 15.06 -8.69
C GLN A 228 8.02 16.54 -9.11
N LEU A 229 8.93 17.34 -8.54
CA LEU A 229 9.10 18.73 -8.93
C LEU A 229 9.46 18.84 -10.41
N PHE A 230 10.36 17.97 -10.90
CA PHE A 230 10.74 17.90 -12.31
C PHE A 230 9.54 17.59 -13.23
N ARG A 231 8.63 16.69 -12.81
CA ARG A 231 7.39 16.39 -13.55
C ARG A 231 6.52 17.64 -13.72
N VAL A 232 6.40 18.45 -12.67
CA VAL A 232 5.53 19.64 -12.65
C VAL A 232 6.21 20.85 -13.30
N ALA A 233 7.50 21.05 -13.03
CA ALA A 233 8.24 22.22 -13.52
C ALA A 233 8.66 22.10 -14.98
N THR A 234 8.90 20.88 -15.49
CA THR A 234 9.35 20.63 -16.86
C THR A 234 8.54 19.56 -17.58
N PRO A 235 7.21 19.76 -17.76
CA PRO A 235 6.32 18.75 -18.34
C PRO A 235 6.76 18.20 -19.71
N PRO A 236 7.30 19.03 -20.67
CA PRO A 236 7.72 18.52 -21.96
C PRO A 236 8.87 17.52 -21.87
N LEU A 237 9.85 17.78 -21.01
CA LEU A 237 11.03 16.93 -20.83
C LEU A 237 10.66 15.63 -20.12
N TYR A 238 9.80 15.71 -19.10
CA TYR A 238 9.23 14.52 -18.45
C TYR A 238 8.48 13.63 -19.45
N ARG A 239 7.61 14.22 -20.29
CA ARG A 239 6.86 13.49 -21.33
C ARG A 239 7.79 12.85 -22.36
N TRP A 240 8.87 13.52 -22.75
CA TRP A 240 9.89 12.96 -23.64
C TRP A 240 10.55 11.73 -23.02
N GLY A 241 10.95 11.80 -21.75
CA GLY A 241 11.54 10.68 -21.00
C GLY A 241 10.61 9.47 -20.94
N VAL A 242 9.33 9.68 -20.60
CA VAL A 242 8.31 8.62 -20.55
C VAL A 242 8.11 7.97 -21.92
N ARG A 243 8.04 8.77 -23.00
CA ARG A 243 7.93 8.26 -24.39
C ARG A 243 9.15 7.43 -24.78
N ARG A 244 10.34 7.87 -24.42
CA ARG A 244 11.59 7.15 -24.69
C ARG A 244 11.63 5.81 -23.95
N ALA A 245 11.29 5.78 -22.67
CA ALA A 245 11.22 4.57 -21.87
C ALA A 245 10.21 3.55 -22.44
N ARG A 246 9.03 4.03 -22.88
CA ARG A 246 8.02 3.19 -23.53
C ARG A 246 8.53 2.56 -24.83
N ARG A 247 9.25 3.33 -25.67
CA ARG A 247 9.81 2.81 -26.92
C ARG A 247 10.86 1.73 -26.65
N MET A 248 11.73 1.92 -25.67
CA MET A 248 12.76 0.93 -25.29
C MET A 248 12.12 -0.36 -24.75
N ARG A 249 11.05 -0.25 -23.96
CA ARG A 249 10.31 -1.42 -23.46
C ARG A 249 9.67 -2.20 -24.61
N ARG A 250 8.99 -1.51 -25.51
CA ARG A 250 8.34 -2.14 -26.68
C ARG A 250 9.36 -2.83 -27.61
N ALA A 251 10.53 -2.23 -27.82
CA ALA A 251 11.60 -2.87 -28.58
C ALA A 251 12.05 -4.18 -27.93
N ARG A 252 12.23 -4.20 -26.60
CA ARG A 252 12.61 -5.42 -25.87
C ARG A 252 11.53 -6.51 -25.90
N GLU A 253 10.26 -6.13 -25.91
CA GLU A 253 9.12 -7.06 -26.03
C GLU A 253 9.12 -7.72 -27.42
N LEU A 254 9.35 -6.95 -28.49
CA LEU A 254 9.45 -7.46 -29.86
C LEU A 254 10.66 -8.39 -30.07
N ASP A 255 11.79 -8.11 -29.43
CA ASP A 255 12.98 -8.97 -29.49
C ASP A 255 12.79 -10.31 -28.75
N ARG A 256 11.81 -10.41 -27.85
CA ARG A 256 11.47 -11.63 -27.08
C ARG A 256 10.43 -12.52 -27.77
N GLU A 257 9.68 -11.99 -28.73
CA GLU A 257 8.80 -12.83 -29.54
C GLU A 257 9.64 -13.77 -30.40
N PRO A 258 9.50 -15.10 -30.30
CA PRO A 258 10.25 -16.02 -31.15
C PRO A 258 9.90 -15.69 -32.61
N ARG A 259 10.91 -15.33 -33.39
CA ARG A 259 10.75 -15.20 -34.85
C ARG A 259 10.14 -16.49 -35.33
N GLY A 260 8.86 -16.45 -35.68
CA GLY A 260 8.13 -17.58 -36.18
C GLY A 260 8.95 -18.26 -37.28
N THR A 261 9.28 -19.54 -37.04
CA THR A 261 9.89 -20.41 -38.06
C THR A 261 8.93 -20.41 -39.24
N GLY A 262 9.25 -19.63 -40.25
CA GLY A 262 8.56 -19.72 -41.52
C GLY A 262 8.67 -21.13 -42.07
N ARG A 263 7.55 -21.74 -42.33
CA ARG A 263 7.32 -22.76 -43.35
C ARG A 263 5.99 -22.47 -44.00
#